data_ec4c3e0a94e87630fa937d02c500051c
#
_entry.id   ec4c3e0a94e87630fa937d02c500051c
#
_cell.length_a   1.000
_cell.length_b   1.000
_cell.length_c   1.000
_cell.angle_alpha   90.00
_cell.angle_beta   90.00
_cell.angle_gamma   90.00
#
_symmetry.space_group_name_H-M   'P 1'
#
loop_
_entity.id
_entity.type
_entity.pdbx_description
1 polymer ?
#
loop_
_entity_poly.entity_id
_entity_poly.type
_entity_poly.pdbx_seq_one_letter_code
_entity_poly.pdbx_strand_id
1 'polypeptide(L)'
;MFFRFLEMAVTKPLRLKRALALQLLIGFAVMLFLSCGGQKNSSSVSTNISPNVSSRPAVPAITQVAAAQSNVRHDVLRVCADPNNLPFSNRRQQGFENKIADLIARELKVKVEYTWWAQRRGFVRNTLKAGSCDLIVGMPSSMELALTTTPYYRSTYAFVFRKDRHLSLHSFDDELLKHVQIGVQLIGDDFANAPPAHALSNRRIVQNVKGYSVYGDYNQANPPARIVEAVAKREIDVAVVWGPQAGYFAKLQRVPLEVVPVSPRIDLPYLPFVYDISMGVRREDGAFKDQLEEILARKSQEIGKILDEYNVPRVPI
;
A
#
# COMPACT_ATOMS: atom_id res chain seq x y z
N MET A 1 17.48 61.01 27.47
CA MET A 1 16.17 61.66 27.57
C MET A 1 15.18 60.53 27.62
N PHE A 2 14.86 59.97 28.87
CA PHE A 2 13.65 60.30 29.62
C PHE A 2 12.39 59.84 28.87
N PHE A 3 11.46 58.96 29.26
CA PHE A 3 10.92 58.44 30.58
C PHE A 3 10.12 57.19 30.17
N ARG A 4 10.16 55.99 30.75
CA ARG A 4 9.64 55.51 32.05
C ARG A 4 8.11 55.45 32.19
N PHE A 5 7.68 54.23 32.63
CA PHE A 5 6.51 53.87 33.47
C PHE A 5 5.20 53.56 32.72
N LEU A 6 4.39 52.60 33.04
CA LEU A 6 4.09 51.99 34.35
C LEU A 6 3.37 50.62 34.16
N GLU A 7 3.65 49.73 35.05
CA GLU A 7 2.93 48.56 35.48
C GLU A 7 1.47 48.79 35.81
N MET A 8 0.67 47.71 35.70
CA MET A 8 -0.27 47.19 36.73
C MET A 8 -0.93 45.96 36.11
N ALA A 9 -0.69 44.77 36.49
CA ALA A 9 -0.92 43.96 37.70
C ALA A 9 -2.39 43.87 38.14
N VAL A 10 -2.74 42.62 38.49
CA VAL A 10 -3.85 42.22 39.37
C VAL A 10 -5.16 41.87 38.68
N THR A 11 -5.78 40.70 38.77
CA THR A 11 -5.85 39.60 39.73
C THR A 11 -6.69 38.46 39.14
N LYS A 12 -6.41 37.27 39.65
CA LYS A 12 -7.29 36.06 39.69
C LYS A 12 -8.60 36.34 40.44
N PRO A 13 -9.65 35.45 40.47
CA PRO A 13 -9.49 34.03 40.76
C PRO A 13 -10.49 33.04 40.09
N LEU A 14 -10.07 31.83 40.08
CA LEU A 14 -10.75 30.57 40.40
C LEU A 14 -12.27 30.62 40.66
N ARG A 15 -13.01 29.79 39.93
CA ARG A 15 -14.08 29.01 40.56
C ARG A 15 -14.14 27.59 39.96
N LEU A 16 -13.65 26.70 40.78
CA LEU A 16 -13.90 25.27 40.86
C LEU A 16 -15.39 25.06 41.15
N LYS A 17 -16.10 24.30 40.39
CA LYS A 17 -17.29 23.59 40.89
C LYS A 17 -17.23 22.13 40.43
N ARG A 18 -16.95 21.32 41.43
CA ARG A 18 -17.21 19.88 41.48
C ARG A 18 -18.70 19.64 41.32
N ALA A 19 -19.06 18.64 40.57
CA ALA A 19 -20.25 17.85 40.84
C ALA A 19 -19.85 16.39 40.61
N LEU A 20 -19.58 15.75 41.74
CA LEU A 20 -19.68 14.31 41.96
C LEU A 20 -21.17 13.95 42.07
N ALA A 21 -21.53 12.82 41.54
CA ALA A 21 -22.51 11.85 42.07
C ALA A 21 -22.80 10.90 40.93
N LEU A 22 -22.36 9.65 40.98
CA LEU A 22 -22.90 8.57 41.81
C LEU A 22 -24.20 8.00 41.23
N GLN A 23 -24.13 6.77 40.75
CA GLN A 23 -24.94 5.56 41.00
C GLN A 23 -24.75 4.62 39.85
N LEU A 24 -24.01 3.51 39.95
CA LEU A 24 -24.28 2.27 40.69
C LEU A 24 -25.56 1.52 40.28
N LEU A 25 -25.30 0.36 39.66
CA LEU A 25 -25.96 -0.93 39.84
C LEU A 25 -27.40 -1.10 39.34
N ILE A 26 -27.53 -2.18 38.68
CA ILE A 26 -28.60 -3.21 38.57
C ILE A 26 -28.64 -3.64 37.10
N GLY A 27 -28.53 -4.88 36.69
CA GLY A 27 -28.65 -6.12 37.37
C GLY A 27 -28.40 -7.25 36.38
N PHE A 28 -27.93 -8.26 36.91
CA PHE A 28 -27.85 -9.61 36.42
C PHE A 28 -29.24 -10.12 36.02
N ALA A 29 -29.37 -10.66 34.80
CA ALA A 29 -30.41 -11.62 34.53
C ALA A 29 -29.86 -12.70 33.59
N VAL A 30 -29.40 -13.73 34.23
CA VAL A 30 -29.24 -15.08 33.69
C VAL A 30 -30.65 -15.61 33.40
N MET A 31 -30.92 -16.04 32.18
CA MET A 31 -31.98 -17.01 31.92
C MET A 31 -31.43 -18.14 31.08
N LEU A 32 -31.09 -19.20 31.81
CA LEU A 32 -31.09 -20.56 31.36
C LEU A 32 -32.49 -20.95 30.94
N PHE A 33 -32.68 -21.52 29.76
CA PHE A 33 -33.69 -22.50 29.50
C PHE A 33 -33.05 -23.74 28.91
N LEU A 34 -33.01 -24.74 29.76
CA LEU A 34 -32.86 -26.15 29.43
C LEU A 34 -34.21 -26.69 28.92
N SER A 35 -34.11 -27.63 28.01
CA SER A 35 -34.68 -28.95 28.11
C SER A 35 -35.75 -29.37 27.10
N CYS A 36 -35.51 -30.61 26.69
CA CYS A 36 -36.40 -31.65 26.16
C CYS A 36 -36.88 -31.51 24.71
N GLY A 37 -36.72 -32.51 23.87
CA GLY A 37 -36.51 -33.93 24.03
C GLY A 37 -37.39 -34.67 23.04
N GLY A 38 -36.88 -35.73 22.44
CA GLY A 38 -37.67 -36.76 21.79
C GLY A 38 -38.01 -36.49 20.31
N GLN A 39 -38.01 -37.42 19.39
CA GLN A 39 -37.97 -38.86 19.45
C GLN A 39 -37.72 -39.41 18.03
N LYS A 40 -37.11 -40.51 17.97
CA LYS A 40 -36.87 -41.37 16.79
C LYS A 40 -38.18 -41.74 16.08
N ASN A 41 -38.13 -41.84 14.76
CA ASN A 41 -38.84 -42.93 14.09
C ASN A 41 -38.06 -43.39 12.86
N SER A 42 -37.57 -44.57 12.98
CA SER A 42 -37.11 -45.46 11.94
C SER A 42 -38.35 -46.11 11.27
N SER A 43 -38.37 -46.14 9.96
CA SER A 43 -39.17 -47.09 9.23
C SER A 43 -38.38 -47.61 8.04
N SER A 44 -37.85 -48.78 8.21
CA SER A 44 -37.36 -49.69 7.20
C SER A 44 -38.54 -50.25 6.39
N VAL A 45 -38.47 -50.23 5.07
CA VAL A 45 -39.17 -51.18 4.20
C VAL A 45 -38.19 -51.65 3.14
N SER A 46 -37.85 -52.94 3.29
CA SER A 46 -37.22 -53.77 2.26
C SER A 46 -38.32 -54.28 1.32
N THR A 47 -38.03 -54.39 0.04
CA THR A 47 -38.39 -55.53 -0.83
C THR A 47 -37.74 -55.36 -2.21
N ASN A 48 -36.80 -56.20 -2.50
CA ASN A 48 -36.85 -57.38 -3.41
C ASN A 48 -36.72 -57.07 -4.92
N ILE A 49 -35.53 -57.44 -5.47
CA ILE A 49 -35.29 -58.58 -6.41
C ILE A 49 -35.85 -58.32 -7.83
N SER A 50 -35.13 -58.37 -8.90
CA SER A 50 -34.09 -59.23 -9.45
C SER A 50 -33.69 -58.75 -10.87
N PRO A 51 -32.71 -59.41 -11.53
CA PRO A 51 -31.88 -58.72 -12.50
C PRO A 51 -32.43 -58.91 -13.93
N ASN A 52 -32.22 -57.90 -14.74
CA ASN A 52 -32.30 -58.11 -16.20
C ASN A 52 -31.03 -57.62 -16.86
N VAL A 53 -30.32 -58.61 -17.37
CA VAL A 53 -29.16 -58.49 -18.23
C VAL A 53 -29.67 -58.05 -19.62
N SER A 54 -29.22 -56.89 -20.10
CA SER A 54 -28.95 -56.81 -21.54
C SER A 54 -28.38 -55.43 -21.94
N SER A 55 -27.38 -55.53 -22.77
CA SER A 55 -26.87 -54.53 -23.73
C SER A 55 -26.14 -53.31 -23.14
N ARG A 56 -24.84 -53.42 -23.24
CA ARG A 56 -23.84 -52.39 -23.19
C ARG A 56 -24.00 -51.47 -24.40
N PRO A 57 -24.28 -50.18 -24.24
CA PRO A 57 -23.99 -49.20 -25.29
C PRO A 57 -22.61 -48.64 -25.07
N ALA A 58 -21.98 -48.32 -26.19
CA ALA A 58 -20.64 -47.82 -26.34
C ALA A 58 -20.34 -46.64 -25.43
N VAL A 59 -19.11 -46.61 -24.91
CA VAL A 59 -18.47 -45.49 -24.25
C VAL A 59 -18.47 -44.29 -25.20
N PRO A 60 -19.15 -43.19 -24.89
CA PRO A 60 -18.93 -41.97 -25.70
C PRO A 60 -17.54 -41.46 -25.36
N ALA A 61 -16.82 -41.10 -26.42
CA ALA A 61 -15.53 -40.46 -26.41
C ALA A 61 -15.47 -39.38 -25.31
N ILE A 62 -14.36 -39.37 -24.58
CA ILE A 62 -13.96 -38.28 -23.66
C ILE A 62 -14.04 -36.99 -24.48
N THR A 63 -15.12 -36.28 -24.35
CA THR A 63 -15.22 -34.88 -24.77
C THR A 63 -14.17 -34.16 -23.98
N GLN A 64 -13.06 -33.79 -24.61
CA GLN A 64 -12.15 -32.81 -24.08
C GLN A 64 -12.99 -31.61 -23.63
N VAL A 65 -13.07 -31.39 -22.34
CA VAL A 65 -13.52 -30.12 -21.78
C VAL A 65 -12.48 -29.13 -22.28
N ALA A 66 -12.80 -28.49 -23.38
CA ALA A 66 -12.09 -27.31 -23.81
C ALA A 66 -12.14 -26.36 -22.63
N ALA A 67 -10.97 -26.15 -22.01
CA ALA A 67 -10.80 -25.09 -21.06
C ALA A 67 -11.40 -23.84 -21.73
N ALA A 68 -12.42 -23.30 -21.10
CA ALA A 68 -13.00 -22.04 -21.52
C ALA A 68 -11.88 -21.01 -21.41
N GLN A 69 -11.16 -20.82 -22.51
CA GLN A 69 -10.33 -19.65 -22.69
C GLN A 69 -11.31 -18.49 -22.61
N SER A 70 -11.25 -17.77 -21.52
CA SER A 70 -11.87 -16.47 -21.42
C SER A 70 -11.19 -15.60 -22.47
N ASN A 71 -11.71 -15.63 -23.70
CA ASN A 71 -11.39 -14.66 -24.74
C ASN A 71 -11.95 -13.32 -24.27
N VAL A 72 -11.30 -12.72 -23.30
CA VAL A 72 -11.45 -11.31 -23.06
C VAL A 72 -10.77 -10.65 -24.27
N ARG A 73 -11.58 -10.25 -25.24
CA ARG A 73 -11.14 -9.38 -26.32
C ARG A 73 -10.84 -8.04 -25.67
N HIS A 74 -9.63 -7.87 -25.23
CA HIS A 74 -9.15 -6.57 -24.80
C HIS A 74 -8.53 -5.87 -26.00
N ASP A 75 -9.33 -5.11 -26.73
CA ASP A 75 -8.78 -4.05 -27.60
C ASP A 75 -8.15 -2.94 -26.73
N VAL A 76 -8.31 -3.03 -25.42
CA VAL A 76 -7.93 -2.04 -24.42
C VAL A 76 -7.42 -2.73 -23.16
N LEU A 77 -6.30 -2.26 -22.64
CA LEU A 77 -5.77 -2.57 -21.30
C LEU A 77 -6.26 -1.51 -20.31
N ARG A 78 -7.19 -1.87 -19.43
CA ARG A 78 -7.68 -0.95 -18.40
C ARG A 78 -6.78 -1.01 -17.16
N VAL A 79 -6.11 0.10 -16.85
CA VAL A 79 -5.15 0.22 -15.75
C VAL A 79 -5.75 1.01 -14.61
N CYS A 80 -5.71 0.45 -13.39
CA CYS A 80 -6.06 1.18 -12.18
C CYS A 80 -4.84 1.99 -11.73
N ALA A 81 -4.99 3.30 -11.61
CA ALA A 81 -3.90 4.18 -11.26
C ALA A 81 -4.35 5.38 -10.42
N ASP A 82 -3.41 5.96 -9.67
CA ASP A 82 -3.67 7.18 -8.92
C ASP A 82 -3.51 8.41 -9.83
N PRO A 83 -4.44 9.37 -9.77
CA PRO A 83 -4.39 10.55 -10.62
C PRO A 83 -3.28 11.55 -10.27
N ASN A 84 -2.64 11.44 -9.10
CA ASN A 84 -1.64 12.40 -8.61
C ASN A 84 -0.66 11.80 -7.59
N ASN A 85 0.05 10.74 -7.97
CA ASN A 85 0.99 9.98 -7.13
C ASN A 85 2.33 9.76 -7.84
N LEU A 86 3.01 10.83 -8.29
CA LEU A 86 4.35 10.67 -8.83
C LEU A 86 5.32 10.16 -7.74
N PRO A 87 6.28 9.33 -8.10
CA PRO A 87 6.73 8.95 -9.46
C PRO A 87 5.95 7.79 -10.10
N PHE A 88 4.92 7.25 -9.44
CA PHE A 88 4.17 6.07 -9.92
C PHE A 88 3.27 6.44 -11.09
N SER A 89 2.25 7.26 -10.87
CA SER A 89 1.28 7.65 -11.88
C SER A 89 0.72 9.06 -11.65
N ASN A 90 0.25 9.67 -12.71
CA ASN A 90 -0.60 10.86 -12.67
C ASN A 90 -1.50 10.94 -13.92
N ARG A 91 -2.49 11.84 -13.92
CA ARG A 91 -3.38 12.04 -15.07
C ARG A 91 -2.66 12.47 -16.36
N ARG A 92 -1.45 13.05 -16.25
CA ARG A 92 -0.60 13.41 -17.39
C ARG A 92 0.23 12.21 -17.89
N GLN A 93 0.09 11.03 -17.28
CA GLN A 93 0.81 9.80 -17.63
C GLN A 93 2.34 9.97 -17.56
N GLN A 94 2.82 10.69 -16.57
CA GLN A 94 4.24 11.04 -16.40
C GLN A 94 4.97 10.14 -15.41
N GLY A 95 4.29 9.18 -14.78
CA GLY A 95 4.90 8.25 -13.82
C GLY A 95 5.53 7.04 -14.50
N PHE A 96 6.43 6.36 -13.79
CA PHE A 96 7.07 5.16 -14.32
C PHE A 96 6.07 3.99 -14.49
N GLU A 97 5.02 3.91 -13.67
CA GLU A 97 3.96 2.91 -13.85
C GLU A 97 3.14 3.18 -15.10
N ASN A 98 2.95 4.46 -15.47
CA ASN A 98 2.33 4.79 -16.75
C ASN A 98 3.20 4.31 -17.92
N LYS A 99 4.53 4.54 -17.88
CA LYS A 99 5.46 4.05 -18.91
C LYS A 99 5.51 2.54 -19.00
N ILE A 100 5.46 1.84 -17.86
CA ILE A 100 5.39 0.38 -17.82
C ILE A 100 4.05 -0.11 -18.38
N ALA A 101 2.93 0.53 -18.05
CA ALA A 101 1.62 0.20 -18.64
C ALA A 101 1.62 0.33 -20.16
N ASP A 102 2.21 1.40 -20.68
CA ASP A 102 2.37 1.60 -22.13
C ASP A 102 3.25 0.53 -22.77
N LEU A 103 4.31 0.09 -22.07
CA LEU A 103 5.16 -1.02 -22.54
C LEU A 103 4.35 -2.32 -22.62
N ILE A 104 3.61 -2.67 -21.57
CA ILE A 104 2.76 -3.86 -21.52
C ILE A 104 1.69 -3.80 -22.64
N ALA A 105 1.04 -2.67 -22.83
CA ALA A 105 0.01 -2.51 -23.85
C ALA A 105 0.57 -2.67 -25.28
N ARG A 106 1.77 -2.16 -25.54
CA ARG A 106 2.47 -2.39 -26.83
C ARG A 106 2.75 -3.87 -27.08
N GLU A 107 3.18 -4.61 -26.06
CA GLU A 107 3.41 -6.06 -26.17
C GLU A 107 2.11 -6.83 -26.41
N LEU A 108 1.02 -6.38 -25.80
CA LEU A 108 -0.32 -6.95 -25.99
C LEU A 108 -1.00 -6.47 -27.28
N LYS A 109 -0.45 -5.45 -27.95
CA LYS A 109 -1.01 -4.79 -29.14
C LYS A 109 -2.40 -4.16 -28.88
N VAL A 110 -2.58 -3.56 -27.74
CA VAL A 110 -3.82 -2.89 -27.30
C VAL A 110 -3.56 -1.45 -26.89
N LYS A 111 -4.62 -0.67 -26.68
CA LYS A 111 -4.53 0.68 -26.12
C LYS A 111 -4.61 0.65 -24.60
N VAL A 112 -4.03 1.65 -23.93
CA VAL A 112 -4.18 1.85 -22.48
C VAL A 112 -5.35 2.77 -22.22
N GLU A 113 -6.20 2.39 -21.26
CA GLU A 113 -7.18 3.26 -20.63
C GLU A 113 -6.99 3.23 -19.12
N TYR A 114 -7.19 4.37 -18.46
CA TYR A 114 -6.98 4.49 -17.03
C TYR A 114 -8.29 4.62 -16.25
N THR A 115 -8.41 3.80 -15.22
CA THR A 115 -9.36 4.01 -14.12
C THR A 115 -8.65 4.76 -13.01
N TRP A 116 -8.92 6.07 -12.91
CA TRP A 116 -8.28 6.93 -11.93
C TRP A 116 -8.98 6.87 -10.58
N TRP A 117 -8.25 6.42 -9.58
CA TRP A 117 -8.71 6.33 -8.21
C TRP A 117 -7.56 6.60 -7.23
N ALA A 118 -7.84 7.29 -6.11
CA ALA A 118 -6.82 7.52 -5.09
C ALA A 118 -6.28 6.19 -4.54
N GLN A 119 -4.98 5.98 -4.60
CA GLN A 119 -4.31 4.76 -4.14
C GLN A 119 -4.20 4.72 -2.61
N ARG A 120 -5.34 4.72 -1.96
CA ARG A 120 -5.51 4.64 -0.52
C ARG A 120 -6.37 3.43 -0.14
N ARG A 121 -6.73 3.32 1.15
CA ARG A 121 -7.60 2.24 1.63
C ARG A 121 -8.83 2.07 0.74
N GLY A 122 -9.06 0.84 0.32
CA GLY A 122 -10.16 0.51 -0.60
C GLY A 122 -9.83 0.58 -2.08
N PHE A 123 -8.63 1.07 -2.48
CA PHE A 123 -8.23 1.17 -3.89
C PHE A 123 -8.49 -0.14 -4.66
N VAL A 124 -7.86 -1.25 -4.26
CA VAL A 124 -8.01 -2.55 -4.94
C VAL A 124 -9.48 -3.02 -4.96
N ARG A 125 -10.21 -2.80 -3.85
CA ARG A 125 -11.60 -3.24 -3.74
C ARG A 125 -12.53 -2.46 -4.68
N ASN A 126 -12.33 -1.15 -4.77
CA ASN A 126 -13.20 -0.25 -5.52
C ASN A 126 -12.81 -0.12 -7.00
N THR A 127 -11.68 -0.70 -7.41
CA THR A 127 -11.18 -0.65 -8.78
C THR A 127 -11.02 -2.04 -9.38
N LEU A 128 -9.93 -2.73 -9.10
CA LEU A 128 -9.62 -4.04 -9.69
C LEU A 128 -10.69 -5.08 -9.36
N LYS A 129 -11.02 -5.24 -8.07
CA LYS A 129 -12.03 -6.20 -7.61
C LYS A 129 -13.46 -5.85 -8.05
N ALA A 130 -13.73 -4.58 -8.27
CA ALA A 130 -15.01 -4.10 -8.82
C ALA A 130 -15.10 -4.23 -10.36
N GLY A 131 -14.05 -4.74 -11.02
CA GLY A 131 -14.03 -4.92 -12.46
C GLY A 131 -13.87 -3.62 -13.27
N SER A 132 -13.55 -2.49 -12.59
CA SER A 132 -13.38 -1.20 -13.26
C SER A 132 -12.08 -1.11 -14.06
N CYS A 133 -11.13 -1.98 -13.81
CA CYS A 133 -9.85 -2.11 -14.49
C CYS A 133 -9.37 -3.55 -14.46
N ASP A 134 -8.31 -3.87 -15.18
CA ASP A 134 -7.78 -5.23 -15.34
C ASP A 134 -6.40 -5.38 -14.70
N LEU A 135 -5.68 -4.28 -14.53
CA LEU A 135 -4.28 -4.26 -14.09
C LEU A 135 -4.02 -3.17 -13.06
N ILE A 136 -3.31 -3.52 -11.99
CA ILE A 136 -2.54 -2.61 -11.14
C ILE A 136 -1.07 -2.86 -11.44
N VAL A 137 -0.32 -1.83 -11.84
CA VAL A 137 1.07 -1.98 -12.28
C VAL A 137 1.99 -2.22 -11.08
N GLY A 138 1.78 -1.53 -9.96
CA GLY A 138 2.60 -1.66 -8.77
C GLY A 138 1.82 -1.93 -7.49
N MET A 139 2.06 -3.10 -6.88
CA MET A 139 1.51 -3.46 -5.59
C MET A 139 2.43 -4.46 -4.87
N PRO A 140 2.39 -4.53 -3.52
CA PRO A 140 3.15 -5.55 -2.79
C PRO A 140 2.77 -6.97 -3.21
N SER A 141 3.76 -7.84 -3.44
CA SER A 141 3.58 -9.21 -3.93
C SER A 141 2.74 -10.09 -3.01
N SER A 142 2.66 -9.77 -1.73
CA SER A 142 1.93 -10.57 -0.72
C SER A 142 0.49 -10.10 -0.48
N MET A 143 -0.05 -9.22 -1.34
CA MET A 143 -1.39 -8.68 -1.12
C MET A 143 -2.48 -9.68 -1.51
N GLU A 144 -3.22 -10.18 -0.53
CA GLU A 144 -4.27 -11.19 -0.71
C GLU A 144 -5.47 -10.76 -1.57
N LEU A 145 -5.65 -9.45 -1.80
CA LEU A 145 -6.81 -8.93 -2.51
C LEU A 145 -6.74 -9.10 -4.04
N ALA A 146 -5.58 -9.48 -4.57
CA ALA A 146 -5.33 -9.68 -5.98
C ALA A 146 -4.48 -10.94 -6.21
N LEU A 147 -4.45 -11.42 -7.45
CA LEU A 147 -3.45 -12.37 -7.93
C LEU A 147 -2.26 -11.57 -8.45
N THR A 148 -1.07 -11.80 -7.89
CA THR A 148 0.13 -11.03 -8.24
C THR A 148 1.08 -11.84 -9.13
N THR A 149 1.78 -11.15 -10.02
CA THR A 149 2.91 -11.71 -10.76
C THR A 149 4.10 -11.99 -9.84
N THR A 150 5.13 -12.65 -10.34
CA THR A 150 6.47 -12.57 -9.75
C THR A 150 6.90 -11.10 -9.63
N PRO A 151 7.67 -10.74 -8.58
CA PRO A 151 8.10 -9.35 -8.41
C PRO A 151 9.05 -8.93 -9.54
N TYR A 152 8.82 -7.76 -10.10
CA TYR A 152 9.67 -7.19 -11.14
C TYR A 152 10.65 -6.14 -10.61
N TYR A 153 10.48 -5.66 -9.38
CA TYR A 153 11.49 -4.96 -8.61
C TYR A 153 11.24 -5.08 -7.11
N ARG A 154 12.29 -4.82 -6.36
CA ARG A 154 12.25 -4.71 -4.90
C ARG A 154 12.79 -3.37 -4.49
N SER A 155 12.11 -2.66 -3.59
CA SER A 155 12.55 -1.38 -3.06
C SER A 155 12.43 -1.33 -1.54
N THR A 156 12.98 -0.28 -0.93
CA THR A 156 13.05 -0.10 0.51
C THR A 156 12.70 1.33 0.89
N TYR A 157 12.33 1.55 2.15
CA TYR A 157 12.35 2.90 2.70
C TYR A 157 13.77 3.45 2.76
N ALA A 158 13.92 4.76 2.70
CA ALA A 158 15.18 5.44 2.73
C ALA A 158 15.14 6.68 3.63
N PHE A 159 16.24 6.96 4.29
CA PHE A 159 16.53 8.26 4.88
C PHE A 159 16.88 9.24 3.76
N VAL A 160 16.31 10.43 3.82
CA VAL A 160 16.61 11.53 2.91
C VAL A 160 17.06 12.73 3.73
N PHE A 161 18.22 13.25 3.43
CA PHE A 161 18.78 14.42 4.11
C PHE A 161 19.70 15.21 3.18
N ARG A 162 20.02 16.45 3.55
CA ARG A 162 20.91 17.29 2.73
C ARG A 162 22.35 16.85 2.86
N LYS A 163 23.06 16.76 1.73
CA LYS A 163 24.49 16.40 1.72
C LYS A 163 25.37 17.37 2.51
N ASP A 164 25.03 18.68 2.49
CA ASP A 164 25.77 19.71 3.23
C ASP A 164 25.62 19.61 4.77
N ARG A 165 24.80 18.70 5.26
CA ARG A 165 24.67 18.42 6.69
C ARG A 165 25.69 17.38 7.19
N HIS A 166 26.34 16.66 6.28
CA HIS A 166 27.32 15.62 6.60
C HIS A 166 26.86 14.62 7.67
N LEU A 167 25.57 14.24 7.62
CA LEU A 167 25.00 13.30 8.57
C LEU A 167 25.47 11.88 8.25
N SER A 168 25.83 11.13 9.30
CA SER A 168 26.03 9.69 9.19
C SER A 168 24.78 9.01 9.75
N LEU A 169 23.90 8.57 8.88
CA LEU A 169 22.62 8.00 9.25
C LEU A 169 22.29 6.79 8.38
N HIS A 170 22.15 5.62 9.02
CA HIS A 170 21.95 4.34 8.33
C HIS A 170 20.86 3.49 8.97
N SER A 171 20.55 3.73 10.25
CA SER A 171 19.67 2.87 11.05
C SER A 171 18.68 3.70 11.84
N PHE A 172 17.54 3.09 12.16
CA PHE A 172 16.62 3.65 13.16
C PHE A 172 17.20 3.67 14.59
N ASP A 173 18.28 2.92 14.83
CA ASP A 173 18.98 2.88 16.13
C ASP A 173 20.03 3.99 16.28
N ASP A 174 20.23 4.82 15.25
CA ASP A 174 21.18 5.93 15.32
C ASP A 174 20.70 7.00 16.30
N GLU A 175 21.51 7.31 17.32
CA GLU A 175 21.21 8.31 18.35
C GLU A 175 20.90 9.69 17.76
N LEU A 176 21.47 10.01 16.60
CA LEU A 176 21.20 11.24 15.86
C LEU A 176 19.72 11.50 15.67
N LEU A 177 18.90 10.46 15.47
CA LEU A 177 17.46 10.60 15.26
C LEU A 177 16.73 11.20 16.46
N LYS A 178 17.28 11.16 17.66
CA LYS A 178 16.72 11.81 18.86
C LYS A 178 16.93 13.33 18.87
N HIS A 179 17.83 13.85 18.03
CA HIS A 179 18.31 15.23 18.09
C HIS A 179 18.00 16.06 16.83
N VAL A 180 17.37 15.46 15.81
CA VAL A 180 17.03 16.11 14.55
C VAL A 180 15.51 16.09 14.32
N GLN A 181 15.00 17.03 13.51
CA GLN A 181 13.61 17.02 13.09
C GLN A 181 13.41 15.99 12.00
N ILE A 182 12.49 15.04 12.20
CA ILE A 182 12.23 13.92 11.32
C ILE A 182 10.87 14.05 10.65
N GLY A 183 10.83 13.90 9.34
CA GLY A 183 9.59 13.73 8.59
C GLY A 183 9.28 12.26 8.35
N VAL A 184 8.02 11.86 8.50
CA VAL A 184 7.54 10.53 8.14
C VAL A 184 6.29 10.62 7.28
N GLN A 185 6.10 9.65 6.40
CA GLN A 185 4.88 9.53 5.60
C GLN A 185 3.75 8.92 6.44
N LEU A 186 2.56 9.52 6.35
CA LEU A 186 1.34 9.01 6.94
C LEU A 186 0.45 8.45 5.85
N ILE A 187 -0.08 7.23 6.03
CA ILE A 187 -0.84 6.49 5.01
C ILE A 187 -2.33 6.85 5.03
N GLY A 188 -2.86 7.32 6.14
CA GLY A 188 -4.28 7.65 6.27
C GLY A 188 -4.60 8.47 7.49
N ASP A 189 -5.87 8.80 7.61
CA ASP A 189 -6.50 9.49 8.71
C ASP A 189 -7.07 8.51 9.78
N ASP A 190 -6.92 7.20 9.56
CA ASP A 190 -7.39 6.10 10.42
C ASP A 190 -6.29 5.56 11.37
N PHE A 191 -5.26 6.34 11.63
CA PHE A 191 -4.09 5.99 12.45
C PHE A 191 -3.23 4.84 11.89
N ALA A 192 -3.47 4.40 10.65
CA ALA A 192 -2.60 3.46 9.97
C ALA A 192 -1.34 4.19 9.49
N ASN A 193 -0.27 4.07 10.25
CA ASN A 193 1.01 4.70 9.94
C ASN A 193 1.89 3.84 9.06
N ALA A 194 2.80 4.49 8.31
CA ALA A 194 3.85 3.82 7.57
C ALA A 194 4.83 3.10 8.53
N PRO A 195 5.47 1.99 8.10
CA PRO A 195 6.43 1.26 8.92
C PRO A 195 7.50 2.14 9.60
N PRO A 196 8.08 3.17 8.97
CA PRO A 196 9.01 4.07 9.64
C PRO A 196 8.44 4.80 10.85
N ALA A 197 7.18 5.20 10.81
CA ALA A 197 6.54 5.86 11.95
C ALA A 197 6.43 4.91 13.16
N HIS A 198 6.12 3.63 12.92
CA HIS A 198 6.12 2.61 13.95
C HIS A 198 7.53 2.34 14.51
N ALA A 199 8.54 2.26 13.65
CA ALA A 199 9.93 2.04 14.06
C ALA A 199 10.45 3.16 14.97
N LEU A 200 10.15 4.41 14.66
CA LEU A 200 10.49 5.57 15.51
C LEU A 200 9.72 5.53 16.84
N SER A 201 8.42 5.24 16.79
CA SER A 201 7.59 5.12 17.98
C SER A 201 8.08 4.02 18.92
N ASN A 202 8.46 2.85 18.40
CA ASN A 202 9.03 1.74 19.18
C ASN A 202 10.31 2.17 19.94
N ARG A 203 11.06 3.13 19.39
CA ARG A 203 12.27 3.71 19.98
C ARG A 203 12.00 4.97 20.82
N ARG A 204 10.72 5.29 21.06
CA ARG A 204 10.27 6.49 21.79
C ARG A 204 10.71 7.81 21.12
N ILE A 205 10.99 7.79 19.84
CA ILE A 205 11.30 8.97 19.03
C ILE A 205 9.98 9.48 18.45
N VAL A 206 9.32 10.41 19.15
CA VAL A 206 8.00 10.92 18.76
C VAL A 206 7.91 12.45 18.84
N GLN A 207 8.66 13.10 19.73
CA GLN A 207 8.57 14.54 20.01
C GLN A 207 9.08 15.41 18.83
N ASN A 208 10.03 14.89 18.08
CA ASN A 208 10.70 15.53 16.94
C ASN A 208 10.26 14.93 15.60
N VAL A 209 9.10 14.27 15.57
CA VAL A 209 8.56 13.65 14.35
C VAL A 209 7.39 14.46 13.79
N LYS A 210 7.46 14.82 12.52
CA LYS A 210 6.42 15.52 11.76
C LYS A 210 5.84 14.59 10.70
N GLY A 211 4.52 14.44 10.71
CA GLY A 211 3.79 13.62 9.73
C GLY A 211 3.52 14.39 8.43
N TYR A 212 3.66 13.70 7.30
CA TYR A 212 3.32 14.17 5.96
C TYR A 212 2.34 13.20 5.31
N SER A 213 1.13 13.65 5.01
CA SER A 213 0.15 12.81 4.32
C SER A 213 0.65 12.48 2.91
N VAL A 214 0.66 11.19 2.57
CA VAL A 214 0.98 10.70 1.22
C VAL A 214 -0.18 10.95 0.26
N TYR A 215 -1.38 10.82 0.78
CA TYR A 215 -2.63 11.03 0.05
C TYR A 215 -3.23 12.35 0.50
N GLY A 216 -3.59 13.20 -0.42
CA GLY A 216 -4.00 14.48 0.02
C GLY A 216 -4.89 15.24 -0.94
N ASP A 217 -4.76 16.51 -0.86
CA ASP A 217 -5.45 17.44 -1.73
C ASP A 217 -4.99 17.25 -3.18
N TYR A 218 -5.85 16.61 -3.99
CA TYR A 218 -5.60 16.39 -5.42
C TYR A 218 -5.61 17.67 -6.25
N ASN A 219 -5.90 18.83 -5.64
CA ASN A 219 -5.74 20.14 -6.26
C ASN A 219 -4.28 20.66 -6.14
N GLN A 220 -3.47 20.05 -5.27
CA GLN A 220 -2.04 20.40 -5.16
C GLN A 220 -1.19 19.57 -6.11
N ALA A 221 -0.15 20.18 -6.65
CA ALA A 221 0.82 19.45 -7.45
C ALA A 221 1.67 18.54 -6.56
N ASN A 222 1.79 17.27 -6.96
CA ASN A 222 2.68 16.27 -6.37
C ASN A 222 2.67 16.22 -4.82
N PRO A 223 1.55 15.90 -4.16
CA PRO A 223 1.48 15.83 -2.70
C PRO A 223 2.61 14.99 -2.05
N PRO A 224 3.06 13.86 -2.65
CA PRO A 224 4.15 13.08 -2.11
C PRO A 224 5.54 13.77 -2.10
N ALA A 225 5.71 14.84 -2.88
CA ALA A 225 6.98 15.59 -2.93
C ALA A 225 7.26 16.38 -1.65
N ARG A 226 6.20 16.79 -0.94
CA ARG A 226 6.26 17.78 0.16
C ARG A 226 7.26 17.42 1.26
N ILE A 227 7.36 16.13 1.61
CA ILE A 227 8.28 15.66 2.64
C ILE A 227 9.75 15.82 2.23
N VAL A 228 10.09 15.54 0.97
CA VAL A 228 11.44 15.71 0.42
C VAL A 228 11.77 17.19 0.20
N GLU A 229 10.79 17.97 -0.24
CA GLU A 229 10.92 19.44 -0.35
C GLU A 229 11.17 20.08 1.02
N ALA A 230 10.54 19.59 2.09
CA ALA A 230 10.76 20.10 3.44
C ALA A 230 12.21 19.88 3.89
N VAL A 231 12.84 18.74 3.53
CA VAL A 231 14.28 18.52 3.75
C VAL A 231 15.10 19.53 2.95
N ALA A 232 14.80 19.70 1.67
CA ALA A 232 15.52 20.64 0.80
C ALA A 232 15.47 22.07 1.34
N LYS A 233 14.32 22.48 1.90
CA LYS A 233 14.07 23.81 2.50
C LYS A 233 14.57 23.94 3.94
N ARG A 234 15.11 22.88 4.55
CA ARG A 234 15.53 22.84 5.97
C ARG A 234 14.37 23.05 6.96
N GLU A 235 13.14 22.71 6.57
CA GLU A 235 11.99 22.67 7.48
C GLU A 235 12.03 21.45 8.40
N ILE A 236 12.70 20.38 7.95
CA ILE A 236 13.08 19.17 8.69
C ILE A 236 14.51 18.79 8.31
N ASP A 237 15.19 18.07 9.16
CA ASP A 237 16.58 17.65 8.93
C ASP A 237 16.67 16.36 8.12
N VAL A 238 15.79 15.41 8.42
CA VAL A 238 15.74 14.05 7.85
C VAL A 238 14.30 13.71 7.50
N ALA A 239 14.09 13.06 6.38
CA ALA A 239 12.84 12.41 6.07
C ALA A 239 13.04 10.90 5.94
N VAL A 240 12.04 10.10 6.33
CA VAL A 240 12.00 8.67 6.04
C VAL A 240 10.87 8.42 5.04
N VAL A 241 11.26 8.06 3.82
CA VAL A 241 10.38 8.06 2.64
C VAL A 241 10.46 6.72 1.92
N TRP A 242 9.37 6.28 1.32
CA TRP A 242 9.38 5.13 0.42
C TRP A 242 10.35 5.38 -0.75
N GLY A 243 11.24 4.42 -1.00
CA GLY A 243 12.39 4.57 -1.89
C GLY A 243 12.11 5.20 -3.26
N PRO A 244 11.13 4.71 -4.04
CA PRO A 244 10.79 5.34 -5.33
C PRO A 244 10.49 6.83 -5.23
N GLN A 245 9.74 7.25 -4.21
CA GLN A 245 9.47 8.68 -3.97
C GLN A 245 10.71 9.42 -3.47
N ALA A 246 11.48 8.80 -2.59
CA ALA A 246 12.74 9.36 -2.10
C ALA A 246 13.71 9.66 -3.25
N GLY A 247 13.99 8.67 -4.09
CA GLY A 247 14.92 8.81 -5.20
C GLY A 247 14.48 9.82 -6.24
N TYR A 248 13.21 9.75 -6.64
CA TYR A 248 12.65 10.64 -7.67
C TYR A 248 12.63 12.10 -7.21
N PHE A 249 12.04 12.39 -6.05
CA PHE A 249 11.93 13.76 -5.58
C PHE A 249 13.26 14.35 -5.11
N ALA A 250 14.19 13.53 -4.62
CA ALA A 250 15.53 14.01 -4.31
C ALA A 250 16.28 14.46 -5.57
N LYS A 251 16.16 13.72 -6.68
CA LYS A 251 16.75 14.07 -7.98
C LYS A 251 16.23 15.42 -8.52
N LEU A 252 15.01 15.78 -8.20
CA LEU A 252 14.39 17.02 -8.67
C LEU A 252 14.73 18.25 -7.83
N GLN A 253 15.40 18.09 -6.68
CA GLN A 253 15.77 19.23 -5.84
C GLN A 253 16.98 19.98 -6.40
N ARG A 254 16.97 21.30 -6.20
CA ARG A 254 18.11 22.16 -6.59
C ARG A 254 19.33 21.97 -5.69
N VAL A 255 19.09 21.49 -4.47
CA VAL A 255 20.13 21.21 -3.48
C VAL A 255 20.44 19.71 -3.44
N PRO A 256 21.72 19.32 -3.33
CA PRO A 256 22.08 17.91 -3.26
C PRO A 256 21.48 17.23 -2.00
N LEU A 257 20.71 16.19 -2.21
CA LEU A 257 20.20 15.33 -1.16
C LEU A 257 20.90 13.96 -1.21
N GLU A 258 21.03 13.34 -0.06
CA GLU A 258 21.39 11.93 0.08
C GLU A 258 20.13 11.10 0.28
N VAL A 259 20.14 9.90 -0.31
CA VAL A 259 19.09 8.90 -0.18
C VAL A 259 19.77 7.61 0.28
N VAL A 260 19.63 7.29 1.56
CA VAL A 260 20.29 6.16 2.21
C VAL A 260 19.24 5.12 2.58
N PRO A 261 19.30 3.88 2.04
CA PRO A 261 18.41 2.80 2.43
C PRO A 261 18.39 2.58 3.95
N VAL A 262 17.22 2.38 4.54
CA VAL A 262 17.13 2.09 5.97
C VAL A 262 17.68 0.71 6.30
N SER A 263 18.27 0.57 7.48
CA SER A 263 18.76 -0.68 8.03
C SER A 263 18.22 -0.84 9.46
N PRO A 264 17.95 -2.06 9.91
CA PRO A 264 17.87 -3.32 9.18
C PRO A 264 16.72 -3.35 8.14
N ARG A 265 16.67 -4.36 7.28
CA ARG A 265 15.56 -4.54 6.31
C ARG A 265 14.21 -4.88 6.97
N ILE A 266 14.25 -5.41 8.17
CA ILE A 266 13.10 -5.77 9.00
C ILE A 266 13.39 -5.33 10.42
N ASP A 267 12.53 -4.54 11.01
CA ASP A 267 12.56 -4.24 12.45
C ASP A 267 11.74 -5.30 13.20
N LEU A 268 12.33 -5.84 14.27
CA LEU A 268 11.69 -6.94 15.00
C LEU A 268 10.47 -6.44 15.80
N PRO A 269 9.43 -7.28 15.98
CA PRO A 269 9.36 -8.67 15.53
C PRO A 269 8.97 -8.88 14.06
N TYR A 270 8.24 -7.95 13.40
CA TYR A 270 7.74 -8.14 12.02
C TYR A 270 7.42 -6.82 11.30
N LEU A 271 8.29 -5.83 11.38
CA LEU A 271 8.07 -4.56 10.68
C LEU A 271 9.00 -4.44 9.47
N PRO A 272 8.59 -4.84 8.26
CA PRO A 272 9.44 -4.80 7.08
C PRO A 272 9.56 -3.36 6.54
N PHE A 273 10.75 -3.04 6.02
CA PHE A 273 11.02 -1.81 5.28
C PHE A 273 11.29 -2.06 3.80
N VAL A 274 11.40 -3.33 3.40
CA VAL A 274 11.67 -3.77 2.05
C VAL A 274 10.45 -4.50 1.51
N TYR A 275 10.04 -4.17 0.29
CA TYR A 275 8.88 -4.79 -0.34
C TYR A 275 9.20 -5.21 -1.76
N ASP A 276 8.75 -6.41 -2.10
CA ASP A 276 8.66 -6.92 -3.46
C ASP A 276 7.45 -6.32 -4.15
N ILE A 277 7.66 -5.78 -5.33
CA ILE A 277 6.60 -5.13 -6.11
C ILE A 277 6.31 -5.93 -7.36
N SER A 278 5.04 -6.28 -7.49
CA SER A 278 4.44 -7.08 -8.56
C SER A 278 3.34 -6.32 -9.27
N MET A 279 2.94 -6.82 -10.42
CA MET A 279 1.66 -6.46 -11.03
C MET A 279 0.53 -7.24 -10.37
N GLY A 280 -0.65 -6.65 -10.29
CA GLY A 280 -1.84 -7.29 -9.74
C GLY A 280 -2.99 -7.35 -10.73
N VAL A 281 -3.61 -8.54 -10.82
CA VAL A 281 -4.82 -8.79 -11.61
C VAL A 281 -5.92 -9.38 -10.71
N ARG A 282 -7.15 -9.51 -11.21
CA ARG A 282 -8.20 -10.20 -10.46
C ARG A 282 -7.82 -11.67 -10.23
N ARG A 283 -8.32 -12.28 -9.17
CA ARG A 283 -7.96 -13.66 -8.79
C ARG A 283 -8.34 -14.69 -9.83
N GLU A 284 -9.39 -14.42 -10.60
CA GLU A 284 -9.90 -15.26 -11.70
C GLU A 284 -9.10 -15.12 -12.99
N ASP A 285 -8.27 -14.07 -13.13
CA ASP A 285 -7.54 -13.74 -14.36
C ASP A 285 -6.15 -14.40 -14.43
N GLY A 286 -6.05 -15.68 -14.06
CA GLY A 286 -4.78 -16.41 -14.04
C GLY A 286 -4.05 -16.41 -15.39
N ALA A 287 -4.76 -16.63 -16.48
CA ALA A 287 -4.18 -16.61 -17.83
C ALA A 287 -3.59 -15.24 -18.20
N PHE A 288 -4.22 -14.15 -17.76
CA PHE A 288 -3.69 -12.81 -17.98
C PHE A 288 -2.44 -12.56 -17.12
N LYS A 289 -2.44 -13.02 -15.88
CA LYS A 289 -1.26 -12.98 -15.01
C LYS A 289 -0.07 -13.72 -15.67
N ASP A 290 -0.29 -14.91 -16.20
CA ASP A 290 0.78 -15.70 -16.84
C ASP A 290 1.33 -14.97 -18.09
N GLN A 291 0.46 -14.35 -18.89
CA GLN A 291 0.86 -13.51 -20.02
C GLN A 291 1.70 -12.29 -19.58
N LEU A 292 1.33 -11.66 -18.47
CA LEU A 292 2.11 -10.56 -17.90
C LEU A 292 3.49 -11.03 -17.44
N GLU A 293 3.62 -12.20 -16.80
CA GLU A 293 4.91 -12.76 -16.39
C GLU A 293 5.84 -13.01 -17.57
N GLU A 294 5.33 -13.53 -18.67
CA GLU A 294 6.13 -13.69 -19.90
C GLU A 294 6.62 -12.34 -20.43
N ILE A 295 5.77 -11.31 -20.41
CA ILE A 295 6.16 -9.97 -20.86
C ILE A 295 7.21 -9.38 -19.91
N LEU A 296 7.00 -9.49 -18.58
CA LEU A 296 7.95 -9.02 -17.56
C LEU A 296 9.33 -9.67 -17.75
N ALA A 297 9.37 -10.97 -18.00
CA ALA A 297 10.62 -11.68 -18.25
C ALA A 297 11.35 -11.16 -19.48
N ARG A 298 10.64 -11.03 -20.62
CA ARG A 298 11.22 -10.52 -21.88
C ARG A 298 11.64 -9.07 -21.82
N LYS A 299 10.94 -8.25 -21.06
CA LYS A 299 11.12 -6.78 -21.00
C LYS A 299 11.82 -6.29 -19.73
N SER A 300 12.40 -7.20 -18.95
CA SER A 300 13.05 -6.87 -17.68
C SER A 300 14.09 -5.76 -17.80
N GLN A 301 14.91 -5.76 -18.86
CA GLN A 301 15.90 -4.71 -19.10
C GLN A 301 15.27 -3.34 -19.42
N GLU A 302 14.20 -3.33 -20.23
CA GLU A 302 13.49 -2.09 -20.58
C GLU A 302 12.79 -1.50 -19.36
N ILE A 303 12.15 -2.35 -18.55
CA ILE A 303 11.57 -1.96 -17.27
C ILE A 303 12.66 -1.42 -16.32
N GLY A 304 13.81 -2.10 -16.26
CA GLY A 304 14.96 -1.64 -15.48
C GLY A 304 15.40 -0.22 -15.86
N LYS A 305 15.49 0.09 -17.16
CA LYS A 305 15.82 1.44 -17.64
C LYS A 305 14.77 2.49 -17.24
N ILE A 306 13.48 2.13 -17.33
CA ILE A 306 12.40 3.00 -16.85
C ILE A 306 12.58 3.32 -15.36
N LEU A 307 12.83 2.31 -14.52
CA LEU A 307 13.04 2.52 -13.09
C LEU A 307 14.28 3.38 -12.80
N ASP A 308 15.37 3.20 -13.56
CA ASP A 308 16.60 4.00 -13.45
C ASP A 308 16.36 5.48 -13.83
N GLU A 309 15.56 5.72 -14.86
CA GLU A 309 15.19 7.09 -15.28
C GLU A 309 14.52 7.86 -14.14
N TYR A 310 13.71 7.16 -13.33
CA TYR A 310 13.03 7.74 -12.16
C TYR A 310 13.85 7.64 -10.87
N ASN A 311 15.10 7.21 -10.96
CA ASN A 311 16.00 7.07 -9.82
C ASN A 311 15.40 6.20 -8.69
N VAL A 312 14.73 5.12 -9.05
CA VAL A 312 14.10 4.19 -8.11
C VAL A 312 15.18 3.37 -7.40
N PRO A 313 15.38 3.50 -6.09
CA PRO A 313 16.31 2.67 -5.35
C PRO A 313 15.84 1.22 -5.38
N ARG A 314 16.71 0.33 -5.87
CA ARG A 314 16.43 -1.12 -5.91
C ARG A 314 17.38 -1.86 -4.99
N VAL A 315 16.85 -2.86 -4.32
CA VAL A 315 17.65 -3.83 -3.56
C VAL A 315 17.52 -5.21 -4.20
N PRO A 316 18.51 -6.09 -4.09
CA PRO A 316 18.45 -7.44 -4.67
C PRO A 316 17.21 -8.20 -4.18
N ILE A 317 16.52 -8.86 -5.12
CA ILE A 317 15.40 -9.76 -4.87
C ILE A 317 15.90 -11.04 -4.23
#